data_00cb9f33d17262989ee0e9c695d88a02
#
_entry.id   00cb9f33d17262989ee0e9c695d88a02
#
_cell.length_a   1.000
_cell.length_b   1.000
_cell.length_c   1.000
_cell.angle_alpha   90.00
_cell.angle_beta   90.00
_cell.angle_gamma   90.00
#
_symmetry.space_group_name_H-M   'P 1'
#
loop_
_entity.id
_entity.type
_entity.pdbx_description
1 polymer ?
#
loop_
_entity_poly.entity_id
_entity_poly.type
_entity_poly.pdbx_seq_one_letter_code
_entity_poly.pdbx_strand_id
1 'polypeptide(L)'
;LIFPMNMISWYDAVKWCNARSELEGRSPLYFTDDSHNEIYKKGEIDLNVSQVDWSLSGYRLPTEAEWEFAARGGAYNLMYPWGNVLDGSRANYFFNGDPFDQASTPVGYFNGTQLITDAKNSFRGELANPKDQISQFGLYDIVGNVSEWCWDWYDSSWYGAAGAMQDNTWGPSVDIVLGHSNTGPLTRVARGSNYRSRPDEEYVNQLRIAYRNTFLPNSTLRTLGLRCVRADVEDPLWHKSVPLEGFPNWFFLNWFGYYWLSDHIWIFHYEFGWVYPSGKGSYDNWLYFPKHGWMWTCKYAYPYFYSNNDSVWYKFEEENSEFGWFTNNTTSARKRFGREYP
;
A
#
# COMPACT_ATOMS: atom_id res chain seq x y z
N LEU A 1 -20.72 -12.72 -0.67
CA LEU A 1 -19.89 -12.50 0.52
C LEU A 1 -18.50 -13.05 0.25
N ILE A 2 -17.48 -12.21 0.41
CA ILE A 2 -16.07 -12.58 0.23
C ILE A 2 -15.46 -12.68 1.62
N PHE A 3 -14.95 -13.85 1.98
CA PHE A 3 -14.24 -14.08 3.24
C PHE A 3 -12.75 -13.90 3.06
N PRO A 4 -11.99 -13.57 4.13
CA PRO A 4 -10.55 -13.48 4.03
C PRO A 4 -9.95 -14.84 3.70
N MET A 5 -8.94 -14.86 2.85
CA MET A 5 -8.12 -16.03 2.62
C MET A 5 -7.38 -16.38 3.91
N ASN A 6 -7.39 -17.65 4.29
CA ASN A 6 -6.70 -18.15 5.47
C ASN A 6 -6.12 -19.55 5.21
N MET A 7 -5.49 -20.17 6.20
CA MET A 7 -4.80 -21.47 6.07
C MET A 7 -3.71 -21.44 4.99
N ILE A 8 -2.99 -20.34 4.87
CA ILE A 8 -1.89 -20.16 3.93
C ILE A 8 -0.60 -19.91 4.71
N SER A 9 0.49 -20.51 4.24
CA SER A 9 1.82 -20.23 4.76
C SER A 9 2.33 -18.85 4.30
N TRP A 10 3.38 -18.34 4.92
CA TRP A 10 4.07 -17.14 4.46
C TRP A 10 4.58 -17.31 3.03
N TYR A 11 5.12 -18.50 2.72
CA TYR A 11 5.59 -18.84 1.38
C TYR A 11 4.47 -18.81 0.33
N ASP A 12 3.27 -19.28 0.69
CA ASP A 12 2.11 -19.24 -0.21
C ASP A 12 1.64 -17.80 -0.41
N ALA A 13 1.64 -17.00 0.65
CA ALA A 13 1.26 -15.60 0.58
C ALA A 13 2.19 -14.80 -0.37
N VAL A 14 3.50 -15.01 -0.28
CA VAL A 14 4.51 -14.38 -1.16
C VAL A 14 4.34 -14.82 -2.61
N LYS A 15 4.19 -16.14 -2.86
CA LYS A 15 3.94 -16.68 -4.21
C LYS A 15 2.62 -16.19 -4.79
N TRP A 16 1.59 -16.06 -3.95
CA TRP A 16 0.29 -15.51 -4.37
C TRP A 16 0.41 -14.05 -4.80
N CYS A 17 1.20 -13.23 -4.09
CA CYS A 17 1.46 -11.85 -4.50
C CYS A 17 2.10 -11.78 -5.90
N ASN A 18 3.09 -12.64 -6.18
CA ASN A 18 3.68 -12.72 -7.52
C ASN A 18 2.66 -13.15 -8.58
N ALA A 19 1.89 -14.21 -8.31
CA ALA A 19 0.87 -14.69 -9.23
C ALA A 19 -0.23 -13.64 -9.51
N ARG A 20 -0.63 -12.89 -8.49
CA ARG A 20 -1.57 -11.79 -8.61
C ARG A 20 -1.00 -10.66 -9.47
N SER A 21 0.29 -10.35 -9.28
CA SER A 21 0.99 -9.36 -10.12
C SER A 21 0.97 -9.76 -11.59
N GLU A 22 1.38 -11.00 -11.89
CA GLU A 22 1.36 -11.52 -13.27
C GLU A 22 -0.04 -11.51 -13.88
N LEU A 23 -1.06 -11.90 -13.09
CA LEU A 23 -2.46 -11.91 -13.56
C LEU A 23 -2.96 -10.51 -13.97
N GLU A 24 -2.49 -9.47 -13.30
CA GLU A 24 -2.85 -8.08 -13.56
C GLU A 24 -1.87 -7.36 -14.51
N GLY A 25 -0.93 -8.08 -15.13
CA GLY A 25 0.07 -7.51 -16.03
C GLY A 25 1.13 -6.65 -15.33
N ARG A 26 1.31 -6.84 -14.01
CA ARG A 26 2.32 -6.14 -13.21
C ARG A 26 3.59 -6.95 -13.06
N SER A 27 4.69 -6.29 -12.77
CA SER A 27 5.97 -6.96 -12.50
C SER A 27 5.98 -7.58 -11.12
N PRO A 28 6.16 -8.91 -10.97
CA PRO A 28 6.35 -9.57 -9.69
C PRO A 28 7.60 -9.07 -8.97
N LEU A 29 7.56 -8.98 -7.63
CA LEU A 29 8.65 -8.43 -6.83
C LEU A 29 9.60 -9.48 -6.24
N TYR A 30 9.13 -10.73 -6.06
CA TYR A 30 9.87 -11.75 -5.33
C TYR A 30 10.59 -12.70 -6.28
N PHE A 31 11.90 -12.88 -6.07
CA PHE A 31 12.78 -13.69 -6.90
C PHE A 31 13.48 -14.75 -6.08
N THR A 32 13.96 -15.81 -6.73
CA THR A 32 14.75 -16.87 -6.06
C THR A 32 16.24 -16.54 -6.02
N ASP A 33 16.69 -15.50 -6.74
CA ASP A 33 18.08 -15.07 -6.84
C ASP A 33 18.20 -13.55 -6.65
N ASP A 34 19.38 -13.11 -6.20
CA ASP A 34 19.70 -11.70 -5.92
C ASP A 34 19.86 -10.84 -7.19
N SER A 35 19.93 -11.47 -8.36
CA SER A 35 20.00 -10.78 -9.65
C SER A 35 18.64 -10.56 -10.29
N HIS A 36 17.57 -10.97 -9.61
CA HIS A 36 16.16 -10.83 -10.03
C HIS A 36 15.85 -11.45 -11.40
N ASN A 37 16.50 -12.59 -11.74
CA ASN A 37 16.26 -13.28 -13.01
C ASN A 37 15.17 -14.33 -12.92
N GLU A 38 15.00 -14.97 -11.77
CA GLU A 38 14.07 -16.08 -11.59
C GLU A 38 12.96 -15.73 -10.60
N ILE A 39 11.73 -15.53 -11.12
CA ILE A 39 10.56 -15.21 -10.30
C ILE A 39 10.24 -16.36 -9.36
N TYR A 40 10.04 -16.06 -8.07
CA TYR A 40 9.68 -17.06 -7.06
C TYR A 40 8.25 -17.56 -7.25
N LYS A 41 8.11 -18.83 -7.70
CA LYS A 41 6.81 -19.47 -8.00
C LYS A 41 6.58 -20.80 -7.28
N LYS A 42 7.63 -21.44 -6.76
CA LYS A 42 7.56 -22.81 -6.22
C LYS A 42 8.46 -22.99 -5.01
N GLY A 43 8.09 -23.94 -4.16
CA GLY A 43 8.86 -24.35 -2.99
C GLY A 43 8.63 -23.45 -1.78
N GLU A 44 9.45 -23.66 -0.76
CA GLU A 44 9.51 -22.90 0.48
C GLU A 44 10.92 -22.34 0.62
N ILE A 45 11.09 -21.05 0.34
CA ILE A 45 12.38 -20.36 0.34
C ILE A 45 12.29 -19.18 1.31
N ASP A 46 13.19 -19.14 2.28
CA ASP A 46 13.34 -18.03 3.21
C ASP A 46 14.01 -16.85 2.51
N LEU A 47 13.19 -16.10 1.78
CA LEU A 47 13.69 -14.94 1.04
C LEU A 47 14.29 -13.89 1.98
N ASN A 48 15.38 -13.29 1.50
CA ASN A 48 16.02 -12.12 2.10
C ASN A 48 15.71 -10.83 1.28
N VAL A 49 16.14 -9.69 1.80
CA VAL A 49 15.85 -8.37 1.20
C VAL A 49 16.40 -8.22 -0.22
N SER A 50 17.57 -8.84 -0.53
CA SER A 50 18.19 -8.75 -1.87
C SER A 50 17.43 -9.53 -2.94
N GLN A 51 16.56 -10.45 -2.55
CA GLN A 51 15.70 -11.24 -3.46
C GLN A 51 14.34 -10.57 -3.73
N VAL A 52 14.18 -9.32 -3.31
CA VAL A 52 12.97 -8.52 -3.56
C VAL A 52 13.34 -7.26 -4.31
N ASP A 53 12.76 -7.07 -5.46
CA ASP A 53 12.87 -5.78 -6.16
C ASP A 53 11.78 -4.82 -5.70
N TRP A 54 12.12 -4.03 -4.71
CA TRP A 54 11.21 -3.06 -4.08
C TRP A 54 10.83 -1.89 -4.98
N SER A 55 11.46 -1.74 -6.13
CA SER A 55 11.16 -0.69 -7.11
C SER A 55 9.97 -1.05 -8.02
N LEU A 56 9.56 -2.32 -8.04
CA LEU A 56 8.50 -2.81 -8.90
C LEU A 56 7.11 -2.57 -8.31
N SER A 57 6.11 -2.48 -9.18
CA SER A 57 4.73 -2.09 -8.84
C SER A 57 3.78 -3.26 -8.59
N GLY A 58 4.27 -4.48 -8.52
CA GLY A 58 3.46 -5.65 -8.24
C GLY A 58 2.94 -5.72 -6.79
N TYR A 59 2.21 -6.77 -6.51
CA TYR A 59 1.70 -7.04 -5.17
C TYR A 59 2.77 -7.67 -4.29
N ARG A 60 2.78 -7.31 -3.01
CA ARG A 60 3.65 -7.88 -1.99
C ARG A 60 2.97 -7.90 -0.62
N LEU A 61 3.56 -8.59 0.33
CA LEU A 61 3.20 -8.42 1.74
C LEU A 61 3.61 -7.02 2.21
N PRO A 62 2.86 -6.40 3.11
CA PRO A 62 3.30 -5.20 3.79
C PRO A 62 4.54 -5.52 4.65
N THR A 63 5.43 -4.56 4.82
CA THR A 63 6.33 -4.60 5.97
C THR A 63 5.52 -4.39 7.25
N GLU A 64 6.05 -4.80 8.39
CA GLU A 64 5.37 -4.60 9.68
C GLU A 64 5.12 -3.11 9.96
N ALA A 65 6.09 -2.26 9.60
CA ALA A 65 5.98 -0.82 9.75
C ALA A 65 4.87 -0.22 8.86
N GLU A 66 4.76 -0.65 7.61
CA GLU A 66 3.69 -0.24 6.69
C GLU A 66 2.32 -0.68 7.20
N TRP A 67 2.23 -1.92 7.69
CA TRP A 67 0.98 -2.43 8.26
C TRP A 67 0.54 -1.57 9.45
N GLU A 68 1.44 -1.28 10.39
CA GLU A 68 1.13 -0.48 11.58
C GLU A 68 0.78 0.98 11.23
N PHE A 69 1.51 1.59 10.31
CA PHE A 69 1.21 2.94 9.81
C PHE A 69 -0.19 3.01 9.19
N ALA A 70 -0.53 2.04 8.34
CA ALA A 70 -1.83 1.94 7.70
C ALA A 70 -2.96 1.70 8.71
N ALA A 71 -2.72 0.84 9.71
CA ALA A 71 -3.66 0.54 10.78
C ALA A 71 -3.97 1.78 11.65
N ARG A 72 -2.95 2.60 11.91
CA ARG A 72 -3.09 3.85 12.70
C ARG A 72 -3.76 4.98 11.91
N GLY A 73 -3.79 4.91 10.59
CA GLY A 73 -4.37 5.97 9.75
C GLY A 73 -3.67 7.32 9.92
N GLY A 74 -2.35 7.32 10.20
CA GLY A 74 -1.59 8.55 10.46
C GLY A 74 -1.75 9.13 11.87
N ALA A 75 -2.59 8.53 12.74
CA ALA A 75 -2.77 8.99 14.11
C ALA A 75 -1.73 8.37 15.06
N TYR A 76 -1.27 9.17 16.03
CA TYR A 76 -0.40 8.72 17.10
C TYR A 76 -1.22 8.33 18.34
N ASN A 77 -0.70 7.40 19.14
CA ASN A 77 -1.25 7.01 20.45
C ASN A 77 -2.65 6.36 20.44
N LEU A 78 -3.05 5.74 19.33
CA LEU A 78 -4.27 4.94 19.29
C LEU A 78 -3.97 3.47 19.65
N MET A 79 -4.83 2.88 20.47
CA MET A 79 -4.83 1.43 20.75
C MET A 79 -5.53 0.66 19.61
N TYR A 80 -6.59 1.23 19.06
CA TYR A 80 -7.41 0.68 17.98
C TYR A 80 -7.63 1.74 16.90
N PRO A 81 -7.98 1.39 15.66
CA PRO A 81 -8.20 2.36 14.58
C PRO A 81 -9.25 3.44 14.90
N TRP A 82 -10.18 3.13 15.79
CA TRP A 82 -11.29 4.01 16.21
C TRP A 82 -11.10 4.70 17.56
N GLY A 83 -9.96 4.54 18.23
CA GLY A 83 -9.68 5.15 19.53
C GLY A 83 -9.03 4.21 20.54
N ASN A 84 -9.24 4.47 21.84
CA ASN A 84 -8.53 3.77 22.91
C ASN A 84 -9.43 2.81 23.72
N VAL A 85 -10.66 2.59 23.30
CA VAL A 85 -11.61 1.67 23.94
C VAL A 85 -11.94 0.53 22.98
N LEU A 86 -11.78 -0.72 23.44
CA LEU A 86 -12.19 -1.88 22.67
C LEU A 86 -13.71 -1.89 22.48
N ASP A 87 -14.14 -2.10 21.24
CA ASP A 87 -15.55 -2.05 20.87
C ASP A 87 -15.91 -3.25 19.97
N GLY A 88 -16.67 -4.20 20.51
CA GLY A 88 -17.09 -5.42 19.80
C GLY A 88 -18.03 -5.18 18.62
N SER A 89 -18.65 -3.99 18.56
CA SER A 89 -19.44 -3.59 17.39
C SER A 89 -18.58 -3.19 16.17
N ARG A 90 -17.24 -3.20 16.30
CA ARG A 90 -16.31 -2.74 15.27
C ARG A 90 -15.30 -3.78 14.82
N ALA A 91 -15.25 -4.94 15.47
CA ALA A 91 -14.21 -5.93 15.18
C ALA A 91 -14.66 -7.34 15.48
N ASN A 92 -14.22 -8.30 14.68
CA ASN A 92 -14.45 -9.71 14.89
C ASN A 92 -13.34 -10.29 15.79
N TYR A 93 -13.66 -10.51 17.06
CA TYR A 93 -12.84 -11.22 18.03
C TYR A 93 -13.70 -12.16 18.87
N PHE A 94 -13.09 -12.97 19.73
CA PHE A 94 -13.78 -14.00 20.47
C PHE A 94 -14.96 -13.44 21.32
N PHE A 95 -16.17 -13.93 21.03
CA PHE A 95 -17.44 -13.54 21.67
C PHE A 95 -17.75 -12.03 21.59
N ASN A 96 -17.50 -11.41 20.45
CA ASN A 96 -17.86 -10.01 20.24
C ASN A 96 -19.36 -9.77 19.92
N GLY A 97 -20.14 -10.83 19.75
CA GLY A 97 -21.59 -10.78 19.53
C GLY A 97 -22.03 -10.73 18.05
N ASP A 98 -21.12 -10.92 17.12
CA ASP A 98 -21.48 -11.07 15.70
C ASP A 98 -22.04 -12.50 15.40
N PRO A 99 -22.76 -12.69 14.29
CA PRO A 99 -23.36 -13.98 13.95
C PRO A 99 -22.34 -15.04 13.46
N PHE A 100 -21.06 -14.72 13.36
CA PHE A 100 -19.99 -15.59 12.89
C PHE A 100 -19.08 -16.09 14.03
N ASP A 101 -19.63 -16.21 15.23
CA ASP A 101 -18.86 -16.56 16.43
C ASP A 101 -17.87 -17.72 16.18
N GLN A 102 -16.62 -17.51 16.60
CA GLN A 102 -15.48 -18.41 16.39
C GLN A 102 -15.12 -18.70 14.90
N ALA A 103 -15.56 -17.85 13.99
CA ALA A 103 -15.22 -17.91 12.56
C ALA A 103 -14.85 -16.52 12.01
N SER A 104 -14.25 -16.49 10.83
CA SER A 104 -14.02 -15.21 10.14
C SER A 104 -15.35 -14.62 9.64
N THR A 105 -15.43 -13.30 9.65
CA THR A 105 -16.50 -12.54 8.98
C THR A 105 -16.17 -12.30 7.51
N PRO A 106 -17.16 -11.97 6.68
CA PRO A 106 -16.90 -11.40 5.36
C PRO A 106 -16.01 -10.16 5.46
N VAL A 107 -15.16 -9.94 4.47
CA VAL A 107 -14.29 -8.76 4.42
C VAL A 107 -15.15 -7.49 4.41
N GLY A 108 -14.79 -6.52 5.27
CA GLY A 108 -15.54 -5.27 5.42
C GLY A 108 -16.92 -5.44 6.09
N TYR A 109 -17.13 -6.51 6.84
CA TYR A 109 -18.41 -6.76 7.51
C TYR A 109 -18.83 -5.64 8.47
N PHE A 110 -17.88 -5.10 9.24
CA PHE A 110 -18.12 -4.03 10.22
C PHE A 110 -18.14 -2.65 9.55
N ASN A 111 -19.13 -2.39 8.73
CA ASN A 111 -19.28 -1.16 7.93
C ASN A 111 -20.39 -0.22 8.44
N GLY A 112 -20.90 -0.44 9.66
CA GLY A 112 -21.99 0.34 10.25
C GLY A 112 -23.39 -0.20 9.93
N THR A 113 -23.51 -1.21 9.05
CA THR A 113 -24.82 -1.83 8.68
C THR A 113 -24.89 -3.32 9.07
N GLN A 114 -23.84 -3.85 9.70
CA GLN A 114 -23.73 -5.26 10.08
C GLN A 114 -24.78 -5.68 11.11
N LEU A 115 -25.23 -6.93 11.02
CA LEU A 115 -26.08 -7.54 12.01
C LEU A 115 -25.27 -7.95 13.24
N ILE A 116 -25.71 -7.53 14.43
CA ILE A 116 -25.21 -8.02 15.72
C ILE A 116 -26.37 -8.72 16.41
N THR A 117 -26.28 -10.03 16.62
CA THR A 117 -27.40 -10.85 17.07
C THR A 117 -27.46 -11.04 18.60
N ASP A 118 -26.36 -10.87 19.31
CA ASP A 118 -26.32 -11.01 20.77
C ASP A 118 -25.57 -9.88 21.45
N ALA A 119 -26.34 -8.86 21.81
CA ALA A 119 -25.82 -7.71 22.56
C ALA A 119 -25.34 -8.04 24.01
N LYS A 120 -25.64 -9.25 24.51
CA LYS A 120 -25.25 -9.65 25.88
C LYS A 120 -23.79 -10.09 26.00
N ASN A 121 -23.16 -10.42 24.86
CA ASN A 121 -21.76 -10.85 24.81
C ASN A 121 -20.76 -9.71 24.57
N SER A 122 -21.23 -8.45 24.51
CA SER A 122 -20.29 -7.35 24.57
C SER A 122 -19.59 -7.38 25.93
N PHE A 123 -18.27 -7.24 25.95
CA PHE A 123 -17.40 -7.29 27.15
C PHE A 123 -17.89 -6.39 28.32
N ARG A 124 -18.81 -5.46 28.08
CA ARG A 124 -19.38 -4.55 29.09
C ARG A 124 -20.90 -4.60 29.23
N GLY A 125 -21.58 -5.53 28.59
CA GLY A 125 -23.06 -5.64 28.65
C GLY A 125 -23.83 -4.47 28.03
N GLU A 126 -23.18 -3.63 27.26
CA GLU A 126 -23.82 -2.54 26.52
C GLU A 126 -24.46 -3.09 25.23
N LEU A 127 -25.61 -2.56 24.87
CA LEU A 127 -26.25 -2.83 23.58
C LEU A 127 -25.32 -2.35 22.46
N ALA A 128 -24.75 -3.28 21.73
CA ALA A 128 -23.87 -2.95 20.62
C ALA A 128 -24.70 -2.50 19.42
N ASN A 129 -24.70 -1.20 19.14
CA ASN A 129 -25.17 -0.71 17.85
C ASN A 129 -24.07 -0.95 16.80
N PRO A 130 -24.41 -1.39 15.58
CA PRO A 130 -23.45 -1.50 14.50
C PRO A 130 -22.69 -0.18 14.31
N LYS A 131 -21.36 -0.27 14.22
CA LYS A 131 -20.50 0.88 13.98
C LYS A 131 -19.52 0.57 12.87
N ASP A 132 -19.22 1.56 12.07
CA ASP A 132 -18.19 1.48 11.06
C ASP A 132 -16.81 1.40 11.72
N GLN A 133 -15.98 0.43 11.28
CA GLN A 133 -14.60 0.29 11.76
C GLN A 133 -13.58 0.89 10.80
N ILE A 134 -14.01 1.51 9.71
CA ILE A 134 -13.11 2.03 8.70
C ILE A 134 -12.01 2.90 9.33
N SER A 135 -10.76 2.58 9.03
CA SER A 135 -9.63 3.41 9.46
C SER A 135 -9.63 4.75 8.69
N GLN A 136 -8.81 5.71 9.14
CA GLN A 136 -8.68 7.00 8.44
C GLN A 136 -8.16 6.85 6.99
N PHE A 137 -7.49 5.73 6.66
CA PHE A 137 -7.06 5.40 5.31
C PHE A 137 -8.02 4.47 4.55
N GLY A 138 -9.24 4.28 5.03
CA GLY A 138 -10.24 3.49 4.34
C GLY A 138 -10.09 1.97 4.49
N LEU A 139 -9.34 1.48 5.48
CA LEU A 139 -9.08 0.05 5.66
C LEU A 139 -10.07 -0.57 6.65
N TYR A 140 -10.55 -1.77 6.31
CA TYR A 140 -11.38 -2.63 7.16
C TYR A 140 -10.57 -3.81 7.71
N ASP A 141 -11.10 -4.46 8.75
CA ASP A 141 -10.61 -5.72 9.34
C ASP A 141 -9.18 -5.64 9.90
N ILE A 142 -8.75 -4.45 10.32
CA ILE A 142 -7.43 -4.20 10.93
C ILE A 142 -7.31 -4.83 12.32
N VAL A 143 -8.42 -4.97 13.03
CA VAL A 143 -8.48 -5.61 14.35
C VAL A 143 -9.42 -6.80 14.25
N GLY A 144 -8.90 -7.99 14.54
CA GLY A 144 -9.69 -9.22 14.49
C GLY A 144 -9.80 -9.82 13.09
N ASN A 145 -10.84 -10.59 12.86
CA ASN A 145 -11.09 -11.40 11.68
C ASN A 145 -9.99 -12.46 11.49
N VAL A 146 -8.91 -12.20 10.76
CA VAL A 146 -7.73 -13.06 10.67
C VAL A 146 -6.46 -12.24 10.90
N SER A 147 -5.46 -12.83 11.56
CA SER A 147 -4.12 -12.24 11.63
C SER A 147 -3.50 -12.22 10.22
N GLU A 148 -2.70 -11.24 9.92
CA GLU A 148 -2.21 -10.98 8.58
C GLU A 148 -0.69 -11.08 8.53
N TRP A 149 -0.14 -11.90 7.62
CA TRP A 149 1.28 -12.02 7.40
C TRP A 149 1.90 -10.68 6.98
N CYS A 150 3.06 -10.37 7.62
CA CYS A 150 3.97 -9.31 7.17
C CYS A 150 5.23 -9.91 6.54
N TRP A 151 5.96 -9.07 5.82
CA TRP A 151 7.25 -9.45 5.23
C TRP A 151 8.32 -9.76 6.27
N ASP A 152 8.34 -9.03 7.39
CA ASP A 152 9.43 -8.98 8.34
C ASP A 152 9.68 -10.30 9.06
N TRP A 153 10.95 -10.60 9.32
CA TRP A 153 11.35 -11.53 10.36
C TRP A 153 11.01 -10.94 11.73
N TYR A 154 10.65 -11.79 12.66
CA TYR A 154 10.34 -11.32 14.02
C TYR A 154 11.60 -11.19 14.86
N ASP A 155 11.80 -10.01 15.43
CA ASP A 155 12.78 -9.73 16.48
C ASP A 155 12.10 -8.85 17.55
N SER A 156 12.10 -9.31 18.79
CA SER A 156 11.46 -8.59 19.90
C SER A 156 12.15 -7.27 20.22
N SER A 157 13.43 -7.12 19.89
CA SER A 157 14.26 -5.93 20.15
C SER A 157 14.34 -4.98 18.95
N TRP A 158 13.79 -5.34 17.79
CA TRP A 158 13.94 -4.60 16.54
C TRP A 158 13.63 -3.11 16.67
N TYR A 159 12.53 -2.74 17.30
CA TYR A 159 12.13 -1.33 17.45
C TYR A 159 13.04 -0.49 18.36
N GLY A 160 13.99 -1.09 19.04
CA GLY A 160 15.10 -0.41 19.73
C GLY A 160 16.35 -0.24 18.88
N ALA A 161 16.39 -0.83 17.68
CA ALA A 161 17.56 -0.79 16.80
C ALA A 161 17.51 0.42 15.86
N ALA A 162 18.68 0.96 15.50
CA ALA A 162 18.79 2.08 14.56
C ALA A 162 18.16 1.80 13.18
N GLY A 163 18.20 0.54 12.73
CA GLY A 163 17.59 0.11 11.46
C GLY A 163 16.06 0.24 11.43
N ALA A 164 15.39 0.16 12.58
CA ALA A 164 13.94 0.32 12.66
C ALA A 164 13.47 1.76 12.47
N MET A 165 14.37 2.74 12.63
CA MET A 165 14.06 4.16 12.50
C MET A 165 14.35 4.71 11.08
N GLN A 166 14.77 3.85 10.16
CA GLN A 166 15.01 4.26 8.77
C GLN A 166 13.68 4.37 8.02
N ASP A 167 13.63 5.32 7.10
CA ASP A 167 12.53 5.41 6.15
C ASP A 167 12.45 4.12 5.33
N ASN A 168 11.23 3.59 5.16
CA ASN A 168 10.96 2.35 4.43
C ASN A 168 11.75 1.13 4.97
N THR A 169 11.78 0.95 6.27
CA THR A 169 12.44 -0.23 6.88
C THR A 169 11.79 -1.53 6.42
N TRP A 170 12.63 -2.51 6.03
CA TRP A 170 12.22 -3.85 5.61
C TRP A 170 12.30 -4.90 6.74
N GLY A 171 12.39 -4.44 7.99
CA GLY A 171 12.58 -5.31 9.14
C GLY A 171 14.03 -5.78 9.33
N PRO A 172 14.29 -6.61 10.36
CA PRO A 172 15.61 -7.15 10.62
C PRO A 172 16.00 -8.20 9.57
N SER A 173 17.29 -8.27 9.25
CA SER A 173 17.84 -9.40 8.51
C SER A 173 17.90 -10.65 9.42
N VAL A 174 18.01 -11.84 8.81
CA VAL A 174 18.19 -13.11 9.54
C VAL A 174 19.40 -13.06 10.47
N ASP A 175 20.51 -12.48 10.02
CA ASP A 175 21.73 -12.36 10.84
C ASP A 175 21.52 -11.51 12.08
N ILE A 176 20.72 -10.43 11.99
CA ILE A 176 20.35 -9.61 13.14
C ILE A 176 19.52 -10.43 14.13
N VAL A 177 18.50 -11.14 13.65
CA VAL A 177 17.63 -11.97 14.52
C VAL A 177 18.45 -13.05 15.23
N LEU A 178 19.34 -13.73 14.53
CA LEU A 178 20.21 -14.75 15.12
C LEU A 178 21.25 -14.15 16.10
N GLY A 179 21.72 -12.92 15.82
CA GLY A 179 22.66 -12.19 16.68
C GLY A 179 22.10 -11.77 18.03
N HIS A 180 20.76 -11.61 18.15
CA HIS A 180 20.09 -11.20 19.39
C HIS A 180 19.78 -12.36 20.35
N SER A 181 20.59 -13.42 20.34
CA SER A 181 20.45 -14.57 21.25
C SER A 181 19.12 -15.33 21.11
N ASN A 182 18.49 -15.26 19.96
CA ASN A 182 17.29 -16.01 19.69
C ASN A 182 17.65 -17.47 19.41
N THR A 183 17.54 -18.33 20.42
CA THR A 183 17.83 -19.77 20.30
C THR A 183 16.64 -20.57 19.74
N GLY A 184 15.54 -19.89 19.46
CA GLY A 184 14.32 -20.48 18.90
C GLY A 184 14.33 -20.51 17.36
N PRO A 185 13.32 -21.15 16.77
CA PRO A 185 13.16 -21.14 15.32
C PRO A 185 12.85 -19.72 14.82
N LEU A 186 13.34 -19.41 13.61
CA LEU A 186 13.02 -18.15 12.93
C LEU A 186 11.52 -18.08 12.63
N THR A 187 10.92 -16.96 12.94
CA THR A 187 9.49 -16.71 12.72
C THR A 187 9.26 -15.41 11.96
N ARG A 188 8.16 -15.36 11.21
CA ARG A 188 7.68 -14.15 10.52
C ARG A 188 6.65 -13.43 11.36
N VAL A 189 6.58 -12.12 11.19
CA VAL A 189 5.60 -11.26 11.88
C VAL A 189 4.20 -11.49 11.29
N ALA A 190 3.20 -11.51 12.17
CA ALA A 190 1.80 -11.39 11.81
C ALA A 190 1.11 -10.33 12.70
N ARG A 191 0.18 -9.60 12.11
CA ARG A 191 -0.48 -8.46 12.77
C ARG A 191 -2.00 -8.59 12.72
N GLY A 192 -2.70 -7.76 13.52
CA GLY A 192 -4.15 -7.54 13.43
C GLY A 192 -5.02 -8.39 14.35
N SER A 193 -4.42 -9.33 15.11
CA SER A 193 -5.20 -10.27 15.91
C SER A 193 -6.16 -11.14 15.05
N ASN A 194 -7.12 -11.84 15.63
CA ASN A 194 -8.05 -12.67 14.88
C ASN A 194 -9.33 -12.97 15.68
N TYR A 195 -10.31 -13.64 15.06
CA TYR A 195 -11.61 -13.98 15.66
C TYR A 195 -11.54 -14.88 16.90
N ARG A 196 -10.37 -15.45 17.24
CA ARG A 196 -10.13 -16.20 18.47
C ARG A 196 -9.38 -15.41 19.56
N SER A 197 -8.96 -14.19 19.25
CA SER A 197 -8.29 -13.33 20.22
C SER A 197 -9.28 -12.89 21.30
N ARG A 198 -8.91 -13.08 22.58
CA ARG A 198 -9.80 -12.86 23.71
C ARG A 198 -9.76 -11.42 24.18
N PRO A 199 -10.91 -10.86 24.60
CA PRO A 199 -10.99 -9.48 25.12
C PRO A 199 -10.77 -9.39 26.63
N ASP A 200 -10.46 -10.50 27.34
CA ASP A 200 -10.24 -10.48 28.78
C ASP A 200 -8.96 -9.73 29.17
N GLU A 201 -8.84 -9.41 30.45
CA GLU A 201 -7.74 -8.57 30.98
C GLU A 201 -6.35 -9.14 30.67
N GLU A 202 -6.20 -10.45 30.61
CA GLU A 202 -4.94 -11.14 30.34
C GLU A 202 -4.54 -10.98 28.86
N TYR A 203 -5.52 -11.02 27.92
CA TYR A 203 -5.26 -11.10 26.48
C TYR A 203 -5.70 -9.86 25.70
N VAL A 204 -6.35 -8.86 26.33
CA VAL A 204 -6.86 -7.66 25.65
C VAL A 204 -5.77 -6.89 24.88
N ASN A 205 -4.54 -7.01 25.32
CA ASN A 205 -3.40 -6.40 24.64
C ASN A 205 -3.17 -6.97 23.24
N GLN A 206 -3.58 -8.22 23.00
CA GLN A 206 -3.45 -8.88 21.68
C GLN A 206 -4.33 -8.22 20.62
N LEU A 207 -5.39 -7.51 21.01
CA LEU A 207 -6.30 -6.81 20.12
C LEU A 207 -5.83 -5.41 19.71
N ARG A 208 -4.75 -4.90 20.32
CA ARG A 208 -4.21 -3.57 20.00
C ARG A 208 -3.49 -3.56 18.66
N ILE A 209 -3.52 -2.43 17.97
CA ILE A 209 -2.74 -2.20 16.74
C ILE A 209 -1.26 -2.57 16.96
N ALA A 210 -0.68 -2.17 18.07
CA ALA A 210 0.74 -2.39 18.37
C ALA A 210 1.10 -3.84 18.70
N TYR A 211 0.13 -4.75 18.85
CA TYR A 211 0.42 -6.13 19.18
C TYR A 211 1.11 -6.84 18.01
N ARG A 212 2.23 -7.49 18.32
CA ARG A 212 3.04 -8.25 17.37
C ARG A 212 2.84 -9.74 17.63
N ASN A 213 2.32 -10.46 16.65
CA ASN A 213 2.26 -11.91 16.68
C ASN A 213 3.35 -12.50 15.78
N THR A 214 3.67 -13.77 15.98
CA THR A 214 4.76 -14.43 15.26
C THR A 214 4.43 -15.90 15.02
N PHE A 215 4.72 -16.39 13.83
CA PHE A 215 4.53 -17.78 13.44
C PHE A 215 5.69 -18.29 12.59
N LEU A 216 5.90 -19.62 12.61
CA LEU A 216 6.80 -20.26 11.65
C LEU A 216 6.33 -19.96 10.22
N PRO A 217 7.23 -19.71 9.26
CA PRO A 217 6.85 -19.35 7.88
C PRO A 217 5.95 -20.39 7.19
N ASN A 218 6.03 -21.66 7.59
CA ASN A 218 5.20 -22.75 7.07
C ASN A 218 3.88 -22.97 7.82
N SER A 219 3.55 -22.13 8.82
CA SER A 219 2.30 -22.25 9.57
C SER A 219 1.08 -22.00 8.67
N THR A 220 0.07 -22.86 8.79
CA THR A 220 -1.20 -22.75 8.06
C THR A 220 -2.35 -22.85 9.06
N LEU A 221 -2.82 -21.69 9.54
CA LEU A 221 -3.86 -21.61 10.57
C LEU A 221 -5.13 -20.97 10.00
N ARG A 222 -6.30 -21.42 10.49
CA ARG A 222 -7.60 -20.80 10.11
C ARG A 222 -7.73 -19.34 10.57
N THR A 223 -6.88 -18.92 11.48
CA THR A 223 -6.84 -17.57 12.03
C THR A 223 -5.75 -16.70 11.40
N LEU A 224 -5.07 -17.19 10.36
CA LEU A 224 -3.91 -16.55 9.75
C LEU A 224 -4.08 -16.48 8.24
N GLY A 225 -4.04 -15.28 7.72
CA GLY A 225 -4.23 -14.93 6.32
C GLY A 225 -3.23 -13.87 5.84
N LEU A 226 -3.62 -13.10 4.84
CA LEU A 226 -2.79 -12.03 4.31
C LEU A 226 -3.61 -10.80 3.95
N ARG A 227 -2.95 -9.66 3.99
CA ARG A 227 -3.27 -8.43 3.27
C ARG A 227 -2.10 -8.11 2.36
N CYS A 228 -2.34 -7.98 1.08
CA CYS A 228 -1.31 -7.51 0.18
C CYS A 228 -1.34 -5.99 0.09
N VAL A 229 -0.16 -5.45 -0.17
CA VAL A 229 0.04 -4.07 -0.60
C VAL A 229 0.66 -4.09 -1.99
N ARG A 230 0.53 -3.01 -2.71
CA ARG A 230 1.32 -2.75 -3.90
C ARG A 230 1.90 -1.36 -3.75
N ALA A 231 3.12 -1.15 -4.23
CA ALA A 231 3.44 0.19 -4.63
C ALA A 231 2.44 0.50 -5.75
N ASP A 232 1.57 1.49 -5.56
CA ASP A 232 1.17 2.19 -6.76
C ASP A 232 2.49 2.52 -7.42
N VAL A 233 2.60 2.32 -8.74
CA VAL A 233 3.66 2.98 -9.47
C VAL A 233 3.61 4.35 -8.87
N GLU A 234 4.61 4.68 -8.02
CA GLU A 234 4.62 6.01 -7.47
C GLU A 234 4.37 6.85 -8.70
N ASP A 235 3.25 7.54 -8.68
CA ASP A 235 3.14 8.68 -9.56
C ASP A 235 4.28 9.57 -9.07
N PRO A 236 5.50 9.48 -9.63
CA PRO A 236 6.70 10.07 -9.03
C PRO A 236 6.57 11.57 -8.96
N LEU A 237 5.46 12.11 -9.47
CA LEU A 237 5.24 13.52 -9.70
C LEU A 237 4.06 14.09 -8.91
N TRP A 238 3.12 13.25 -8.39
CA TRP A 238 1.76 13.75 -8.27
C TRP A 238 1.02 13.33 -7.00
N HIS A 239 1.67 13.31 -5.84
CA HIS A 239 1.12 12.94 -4.52
C HIS A 239 -0.28 13.50 -4.16
N LYS A 240 -0.88 14.30 -5.05
CA LYS A 240 -2.20 14.92 -4.84
C LYS A 240 -3.11 14.75 -6.05
N SER A 241 -2.80 13.84 -6.94
CA SER A 241 -3.70 13.50 -8.05
C SER A 241 -4.92 12.75 -7.53
N VAL A 242 -6.07 13.12 -8.04
CA VAL A 242 -7.34 12.49 -7.71
C VAL A 242 -7.70 11.53 -8.84
N PRO A 243 -7.89 10.24 -8.56
CA PRO A 243 -8.37 9.30 -9.58
C PRO A 243 -9.77 9.70 -10.06
N LEU A 244 -10.03 9.56 -11.35
CA LEU A 244 -11.35 9.82 -11.91
C LEU A 244 -12.26 8.59 -11.74
N GLU A 245 -13.37 8.78 -11.05
CA GLU A 245 -14.38 7.74 -10.86
C GLU A 245 -14.95 7.28 -12.22
N GLY A 246 -14.95 5.96 -12.45
CA GLY A 246 -15.43 5.36 -13.70
C GLY A 246 -14.41 5.37 -14.87
N PHE A 247 -13.23 5.92 -14.70
CA PHE A 247 -12.18 5.98 -15.74
C PHE A 247 -10.87 5.37 -15.23
N PRO A 248 -10.61 4.07 -15.44
CA PRO A 248 -9.40 3.42 -14.97
C PRO A 248 -8.13 4.12 -15.46
N ASN A 249 -7.17 4.30 -14.56
CA ASN A 249 -5.88 4.94 -14.80
C ASN A 249 -5.92 6.42 -15.22
N TRP A 250 -7.08 7.07 -15.18
CA TRP A 250 -7.18 8.50 -15.34
C TRP A 250 -7.12 9.22 -14.00
N PHE A 251 -6.34 10.30 -13.97
CA PHE A 251 -6.11 11.14 -12.80
C PHE A 251 -6.31 12.61 -13.15
N PHE A 252 -6.68 13.37 -12.13
CA PHE A 252 -6.71 14.83 -12.20
C PHE A 252 -5.76 15.43 -11.18
N LEU A 253 -4.89 16.32 -11.63
CA LEU A 253 -4.02 17.12 -10.77
C LEU A 253 -4.34 18.59 -10.95
N ASN A 254 -4.74 19.26 -9.88
CA ASN A 254 -5.30 20.62 -9.89
C ASN A 254 -4.47 21.68 -10.66
N TRP A 255 -3.16 21.54 -10.69
CA TRP A 255 -2.29 22.50 -11.39
C TRP A 255 -1.83 22.01 -12.78
N PHE A 256 -1.96 20.72 -13.08
CA PHE A 256 -1.46 20.09 -14.31
C PHE A 256 -2.58 19.65 -15.25
N GLY A 257 -3.76 19.30 -14.72
CA GLY A 257 -4.90 18.86 -15.52
C GLY A 257 -5.12 17.36 -15.50
N TYR A 258 -5.78 16.85 -16.55
CA TYR A 258 -6.14 15.43 -16.71
C TYR A 258 -5.03 14.66 -17.41
N TYR A 259 -4.68 13.51 -16.86
CA TYR A 259 -3.73 12.60 -17.49
C TYR A 259 -4.09 11.14 -17.23
N TRP A 260 -3.69 10.28 -18.14
CA TRP A 260 -3.79 8.83 -18.06
C TRP A 260 -2.42 8.23 -17.75
N LEU A 261 -2.35 7.34 -16.77
CA LEU A 261 -1.11 6.67 -16.37
C LEU A 261 -1.01 5.32 -17.10
N SER A 262 0.06 5.12 -17.90
CA SER A 262 0.35 3.84 -18.52
C SER A 262 1.04 2.88 -17.53
N ASP A 263 1.06 1.59 -17.87
CA ASP A 263 1.79 0.56 -17.12
C ASP A 263 3.33 0.71 -17.20
N HIS A 264 3.83 1.68 -17.96
CA HIS A 264 5.25 1.84 -18.34
C HIS A 264 5.84 3.23 -18.02
N ILE A 265 5.45 3.87 -16.92
CA ILE A 265 6.01 5.18 -16.51
C ILE A 265 5.62 6.35 -17.45
N TRP A 266 5.21 6.11 -18.69
CA TRP A 266 4.70 7.14 -19.58
C TRP A 266 3.31 7.58 -19.14
N ILE A 267 3.03 8.87 -19.23
CA ILE A 267 1.68 9.41 -19.04
C ILE A 267 1.16 10.01 -20.34
N PHE A 268 -0.14 9.89 -20.54
CA PHE A 268 -0.84 10.60 -21.62
C PHE A 268 -1.58 11.77 -21.02
N HIS A 269 -1.06 12.97 -21.20
CA HIS A 269 -1.74 14.19 -20.78
C HIS A 269 -2.83 14.57 -21.80
N TYR A 270 -4.01 14.93 -21.28
CA TYR A 270 -5.16 15.22 -22.14
C TYR A 270 -4.87 16.30 -23.18
N GLU A 271 -4.14 17.35 -22.81
CA GLU A 271 -3.85 18.51 -23.66
C GLU A 271 -2.64 18.30 -24.59
N PHE A 272 -1.53 17.80 -24.10
CA PHE A 272 -0.29 17.76 -24.87
C PHE A 272 0.24 16.35 -25.18
N GLY A 273 -0.54 15.31 -24.88
CA GLY A 273 -0.24 13.94 -25.34
C GLY A 273 0.76 13.20 -24.47
N TRP A 274 1.54 12.30 -25.06
CA TRP A 274 2.48 11.43 -24.37
C TRP A 274 3.70 12.18 -23.87
N VAL A 275 4.00 12.02 -22.57
CA VAL A 275 5.21 12.53 -21.93
C VAL A 275 5.78 11.49 -20.96
N TYR A 276 7.09 11.45 -20.83
CA TYR A 276 7.77 10.65 -19.82
C TYR A 276 8.19 11.57 -18.67
N PRO A 277 7.63 11.36 -17.49
CA PRO A 277 7.95 12.17 -16.34
C PRO A 277 9.23 11.70 -15.63
N SER A 278 10.01 12.64 -15.11
CA SER A 278 11.15 12.41 -14.23
C SER A 278 11.26 13.56 -13.23
N GLY A 279 11.37 13.26 -11.95
CA GLY A 279 11.47 14.29 -10.91
C GLY A 279 11.03 13.82 -9.53
N LYS A 280 11.13 14.70 -8.54
CA LYS A 280 10.82 14.42 -7.14
C LYS A 280 9.63 15.27 -6.65
N GLY A 281 8.43 14.95 -7.10
CA GLY A 281 7.19 15.57 -6.59
C GLY A 281 6.78 16.89 -7.27
N SER A 282 5.76 17.54 -6.73
CA SER A 282 5.06 18.69 -7.36
C SER A 282 5.89 19.94 -7.62
N TYR A 283 7.14 19.98 -7.16
CA TYR A 283 7.97 21.19 -7.18
C TYR A 283 9.17 21.13 -8.14
N ASP A 284 9.48 19.94 -8.67
CA ASP A 284 10.67 19.75 -9.52
C ASP A 284 10.42 18.61 -10.51
N ASN A 285 9.86 18.96 -11.67
CA ASN A 285 9.44 17.98 -12.65
C ASN A 285 10.10 18.22 -14.00
N TRP A 286 10.79 17.20 -14.48
CA TRP A 286 11.24 17.11 -15.86
C TRP A 286 10.29 16.20 -16.64
N LEU A 287 9.78 16.68 -17.75
CA LEU A 287 8.92 15.96 -18.67
C LEU A 287 9.65 15.79 -20.00
N TYR A 288 9.82 14.56 -20.44
CA TYR A 288 10.36 14.30 -21.76
C TYR A 288 9.22 14.24 -22.77
N PHE A 289 9.26 15.13 -23.73
CA PHE A 289 8.34 15.16 -24.87
C PHE A 289 9.01 14.50 -26.08
N PRO A 290 8.39 13.48 -26.71
CA PRO A 290 8.89 12.91 -27.95
C PRO A 290 9.15 14.02 -28.97
N LYS A 291 10.31 14.01 -29.65
CA LYS A 291 10.79 15.04 -30.62
C LYS A 291 11.16 16.41 -30.07
N HIS A 292 10.84 16.72 -28.82
CA HIS A 292 11.15 18.05 -28.24
C HIS A 292 12.14 17.97 -27.10
N GLY A 293 12.35 16.76 -26.53
CA GLY A 293 13.30 16.53 -25.45
C GLY A 293 12.76 16.91 -24.07
N TRP A 294 13.66 17.14 -23.15
CA TRP A 294 13.35 17.41 -21.75
C TRP A 294 12.89 18.84 -21.53
N MET A 295 11.76 19.01 -20.86
CA MET A 295 11.22 20.28 -20.41
C MET A 295 10.92 20.24 -18.92
N TRP A 296 11.33 21.28 -18.22
CA TRP A 296 11.08 21.43 -16.78
C TRP A 296 9.83 22.26 -16.52
N THR A 297 9.02 21.85 -15.56
CA THR A 297 7.92 22.63 -15.00
C THR A 297 7.68 22.26 -13.55
N CYS A 298 6.89 23.04 -12.84
CA CYS A 298 6.40 22.72 -11.49
C CYS A 298 5.08 23.45 -11.23
N LYS A 299 4.46 23.15 -10.10
CA LYS A 299 3.19 23.76 -9.69
C LYS A 299 3.16 25.30 -9.75
N TYR A 300 4.29 25.95 -9.50
CA TYR A 300 4.38 27.41 -9.50
C TYR A 300 4.85 27.99 -10.85
N ALA A 301 5.46 27.17 -11.68
CA ALA A 301 5.90 27.56 -13.02
C ALA A 301 4.81 27.32 -14.07
N TYR A 302 3.99 26.29 -13.90
CA TYR A 302 2.91 25.98 -14.85
C TYR A 302 1.97 27.19 -15.05
N PRO A 303 1.59 27.52 -16.29
CA PRO A 303 1.75 26.77 -17.54
C PRO A 303 3.06 27.02 -18.31
N TYR A 304 4.11 27.46 -17.65
CA TYR A 304 5.42 27.67 -18.28
C TYR A 304 6.31 26.44 -18.14
N PHE A 305 7.04 26.14 -19.23
CA PHE A 305 7.96 25.00 -19.36
C PHE A 305 9.32 25.50 -19.82
N TYR A 306 10.39 25.15 -19.11
CA TYR A 306 11.76 25.43 -19.52
C TYR A 306 12.29 24.30 -20.37
N SER A 307 12.65 24.55 -21.62
CA SER A 307 13.23 23.56 -22.52
C SER A 307 14.74 23.45 -22.30
N ASN A 308 15.21 22.25 -22.04
CA ASN A 308 16.63 21.96 -21.92
C ASN A 308 17.38 22.02 -23.26
N ASN A 309 16.70 21.75 -24.37
CA ASN A 309 17.34 21.67 -25.69
C ASN A 309 17.73 23.03 -26.26
N ASP A 310 16.88 24.02 -26.09
CA ASP A 310 17.07 25.36 -26.63
C ASP A 310 17.23 26.46 -25.55
N SER A 311 17.20 26.06 -24.27
CA SER A 311 17.40 26.92 -23.10
C SER A 311 16.45 28.11 -23.02
N VAL A 312 15.19 27.91 -23.46
CA VAL A 312 14.16 28.96 -23.45
C VAL A 312 12.89 28.46 -22.73
N TRP A 313 12.11 29.43 -22.28
CA TRP A 313 10.80 29.16 -21.71
C TRP A 313 9.71 29.12 -22.77
N TYR A 314 8.82 28.16 -22.66
CA TYR A 314 7.60 28.03 -23.44
C TYR A 314 6.40 28.17 -22.52
N LYS A 315 5.37 28.90 -22.97
CA LYS A 315 4.07 28.95 -22.32
C LYS A 315 3.12 27.99 -23.02
N PHE A 316 2.52 27.09 -22.27
CA PHE A 316 1.43 26.26 -22.76
C PHE A 316 0.16 27.11 -22.92
N GLU A 317 -0.54 26.96 -24.05
CA GLU A 317 -1.75 27.70 -24.38
C GLU A 317 -2.99 26.85 -24.09
N GLU A 318 -3.63 27.07 -22.94
CA GLU A 318 -4.80 26.32 -22.47
C GLU A 318 -6.09 26.68 -23.22
N GLU A 319 -6.18 27.84 -23.86
CA GLU A 319 -7.43 28.40 -24.40
C GLU A 319 -7.68 28.10 -25.88
N ASN A 320 -6.86 27.32 -26.56
CA ASN A 320 -7.02 27.05 -27.97
C ASN A 320 -7.79 25.74 -28.19
N SER A 321 -8.76 25.77 -29.12
CA SER A 321 -9.50 24.60 -29.62
C SER A 321 -8.61 23.51 -30.25
N GLU A 322 -7.34 23.78 -30.43
CA GLU A 322 -6.31 22.87 -30.91
C GLU A 322 -5.31 22.54 -29.82
N PHE A 323 -5.28 21.29 -29.39
CA PHE A 323 -4.41 20.78 -28.32
C PHE A 323 -2.92 20.90 -28.62
N GLY A 324 -2.11 21.07 -27.57
CA GLY A 324 -0.66 20.91 -27.58
C GLY A 324 0.15 22.10 -28.12
N TRP A 325 -0.38 23.31 -28.10
CA TRP A 325 0.35 24.49 -28.51
C TRP A 325 1.17 25.12 -27.38
N PHE A 326 2.43 25.41 -27.71
CA PHE A 326 3.36 26.11 -26.82
C PHE A 326 3.92 27.35 -27.53
N THR A 327 3.93 28.48 -26.87
CA THR A 327 4.51 29.73 -27.37
C THR A 327 5.87 29.99 -26.72
N ASN A 328 6.89 30.19 -27.55
CA ASN A 328 8.20 30.58 -27.08
C ASN A 328 8.12 31.99 -26.45
N ASN A 329 8.52 32.11 -25.19
CA ASN A 329 8.35 33.34 -24.42
C ASN A 329 9.28 34.48 -24.87
N THR A 330 10.32 34.15 -25.62
CA THR A 330 11.29 35.16 -26.13
C THR A 330 10.95 35.63 -27.54
N THR A 331 10.54 34.69 -28.43
CA THR A 331 10.34 34.98 -29.86
C THR A 331 8.88 35.06 -30.27
N SER A 332 7.96 34.72 -29.39
CA SER A 332 6.54 34.54 -29.67
C SER A 332 6.22 33.47 -30.74
N ALA A 333 7.21 32.67 -31.13
CA ALA A 333 7.01 31.57 -32.07
C ALA A 333 6.22 30.43 -31.41
N ARG A 334 5.23 29.89 -32.14
CA ARG A 334 4.40 28.78 -31.67
C ARG A 334 4.95 27.45 -32.15
N LYS A 335 5.01 26.47 -31.26
CA LYS A 335 5.33 25.08 -31.55
C LYS A 335 4.18 24.17 -31.07
N ARG A 336 3.86 23.15 -31.87
CA ARG A 336 2.90 22.13 -31.46
C ARG A 336 3.64 20.90 -30.95
N PHE A 337 3.35 20.51 -29.74
CA PHE A 337 3.81 19.26 -29.16
C PHE A 337 2.74 18.22 -29.46
N GLY A 338 3.05 17.27 -30.35
CA GLY A 338 2.05 16.36 -30.89
C GLY A 338 1.61 15.27 -29.91
N ARG A 339 0.43 14.68 -30.15
CA ARG A 339 -0.10 13.52 -29.45
C ARG A 339 0.51 12.19 -29.91
N GLU A 340 1.67 12.21 -30.53
CA GLU A 340 2.29 11.02 -31.09
C GLU A 340 2.76 10.08 -29.99
N TYR A 341 2.44 8.79 -30.15
CA TYR A 341 2.96 7.71 -29.29
C TYR A 341 4.49 7.64 -29.46
N PRO A 342 5.25 7.45 -28.35
CA PRO A 342 6.70 7.30 -28.39
C PRO A 342 7.18 6.05 -29.12
#